data_a3ac14d001a2f8ad6a1946d6d2f3f7ad
#
_entry.id   a3ac14d001a2f8ad6a1946d6d2f3f7ad
#
_cell.length_a   1.000
_cell.length_b   1.000
_cell.length_c   1.000
_cell.angle_alpha   90.00
_cell.angle_beta   90.00
_cell.angle_gamma   90.00
#
_symmetry.space_group_name_H-M   'P 1'
#
loop_
_entity.id
_entity.type
_entity.pdbx_description
1 polymer ?
#
loop_
_entity_poly.entity_id
_entity_poly.type
_entity_poly.pdbx_seq_one_letter_code
_entity_poly.pdbx_strand_id
1 'polypeptide(L)'
;ILGVSVMTLSRHLNQLQHRVGTSLLTRHSKGMQLTNEGSRLVEYLERAEAEIEAAGSIFEARGQSVSGTVRIAAPEGFALKVLTPNLATLLREHPDLNVEIVPQTLGFSLSRREADIAVMVGHPNEGQLHSELLGTYDLGLYASESYVTAYGMPTTIDELLNHRLIGYVEDLLFSERLNIARQVASEWVSNLAIYSPIGQVEAVRAGLGIGVLHEFLLDHDEGLVSVLPELRFSREFFLVSHPTTARVPRIQAMLTF
;
A
#
# COMPACT_ATOMS: atom_id res chain seq x y z
N ILE A 1 7.48 6.78 19.74
CA ILE A 1 7.86 5.93 20.90
C ILE A 1 7.62 6.79 22.13
N LEU A 2 6.77 6.34 23.06
CA LEU A 2 6.22 7.11 24.19
C LEU A 2 7.26 7.53 25.28
N GLY A 3 8.55 7.22 25.14
CA GLY A 3 9.60 7.57 26.10
C GLY A 3 9.43 6.99 27.51
N VAL A 4 8.49 6.03 27.69
CA VAL A 4 8.20 5.40 28.99
C VAL A 4 8.67 3.94 29.02
N SER A 5 9.03 3.44 30.21
CA SER A 5 9.44 2.05 30.37
C SER A 5 8.24 1.09 30.18
N VAL A 6 8.52 -0.14 29.73
CA VAL A 6 7.52 -1.21 29.60
C VAL A 6 6.75 -1.45 30.90
N MET A 7 7.45 -1.34 32.04
CA MET A 7 6.84 -1.52 33.37
C MET A 7 5.85 -0.38 33.68
N THR A 8 6.17 0.85 33.33
CA THR A 8 5.27 2.01 33.48
C THR A 8 4.05 1.87 32.61
N LEU A 9 4.24 1.46 31.34
CA LEU A 9 3.14 1.22 30.41
C LEU A 9 2.18 0.11 30.91
N SER A 10 2.76 -1.01 31.37
CA SER A 10 1.98 -2.13 31.93
C SER A 10 1.17 -1.71 33.15
N ARG A 11 1.74 -0.88 34.03
CA ARG A 11 1.04 -0.36 35.20
C ARG A 11 -0.13 0.54 34.81
N HIS A 12 0.07 1.46 33.86
CA HIS A 12 -1.01 2.35 33.39
C HIS A 12 -2.12 1.56 32.71
N LEU A 13 -1.78 0.56 31.91
CA LEU A 13 -2.75 -0.33 31.28
C LEU A 13 -3.59 -1.09 32.31
N ASN A 14 -2.97 -1.67 33.33
CA ASN A 14 -3.68 -2.35 34.41
C ASN A 14 -4.63 -1.41 35.17
N GLN A 15 -4.16 -0.18 35.45
CA GLN A 15 -5.03 0.83 36.05
C GLN A 15 -6.23 1.20 35.18
N LEU A 16 -6.03 1.33 33.87
CA LEU A 16 -7.09 1.60 32.91
C LEU A 16 -8.09 0.44 32.88
N GLN A 17 -7.63 -0.80 32.74
CA GLN A 17 -8.48 -2.00 32.74
C GLN A 17 -9.31 -2.10 34.05
N HIS A 18 -8.68 -1.79 35.19
CA HIS A 18 -9.39 -1.78 36.46
C HIS A 18 -10.49 -0.69 36.51
N ARG A 19 -10.22 0.50 35.94
CA ARG A 19 -11.21 1.61 35.89
C ARG A 19 -12.40 1.31 34.98
N VAL A 20 -12.14 0.70 33.81
CA VAL A 20 -13.20 0.36 32.84
C VAL A 20 -13.87 -0.97 33.16
N GLY A 21 -13.36 -1.73 34.13
CA GLY A 21 -13.96 -2.98 34.63
C GLY A 21 -13.87 -4.16 33.67
N THR A 22 -13.03 -4.07 32.63
CA THR A 22 -12.84 -5.14 31.65
C THR A 22 -11.41 -5.25 31.19
N SER A 23 -11.03 -6.42 30.68
CA SER A 23 -9.72 -6.64 30.05
C SER A 23 -9.72 -6.04 28.64
N LEU A 24 -8.71 -5.20 28.34
CA LEU A 24 -8.54 -4.56 27.05
C LEU A 24 -7.53 -5.27 26.16
N LEU A 25 -6.68 -6.12 26.77
CA LEU A 25 -5.68 -6.91 26.07
C LEU A 25 -5.72 -8.35 26.51
N THR A 26 -5.47 -9.27 25.57
CA THR A 26 -5.22 -10.70 25.79
C THR A 26 -3.80 -11.07 25.41
N ARG A 27 -3.24 -12.04 26.09
CA ARG A 27 -1.89 -12.56 25.79
C ARG A 27 -1.98 -13.78 24.89
N HIS A 28 -1.27 -13.73 23.77
CA HIS A 28 -1.13 -14.84 22.83
C HIS A 28 0.32 -15.27 22.68
N SER A 29 0.57 -16.41 22.04
CA SER A 29 1.93 -16.92 21.79
C SER A 29 2.81 -15.97 20.98
N LYS A 30 2.20 -15.06 20.19
CA LYS A 30 2.87 -14.05 19.37
C LYS A 30 2.88 -12.63 19.99
N GLY A 31 2.43 -12.47 21.23
CA GLY A 31 2.42 -11.17 21.92
C GLY A 31 1.07 -10.82 22.54
N MET A 32 0.80 -9.52 22.67
CA MET A 32 -0.46 -8.98 23.20
C MET A 32 -1.37 -8.58 22.04
N GLN A 33 -2.67 -8.86 22.17
CA GLN A 33 -3.72 -8.45 21.22
C GLN A 33 -4.84 -7.74 21.95
N LEU A 34 -5.52 -6.80 21.27
CA LEU A 34 -6.71 -6.16 21.79
C LEU A 34 -7.87 -7.17 21.92
N THR A 35 -8.64 -7.03 22.98
CA THR A 35 -9.98 -7.64 23.09
C THR A 35 -10.97 -6.87 22.22
N ASN A 36 -12.20 -7.36 22.07
CA ASN A 36 -13.26 -6.60 21.40
C ASN A 36 -13.54 -5.27 22.11
N GLU A 37 -13.54 -5.27 23.45
CA GLU A 37 -13.69 -4.06 24.27
C GLU A 37 -12.49 -3.15 24.11
N GLY A 38 -11.27 -3.70 24.04
CA GLY A 38 -10.03 -2.97 23.75
C GLY A 38 -10.09 -2.28 22.39
N SER A 39 -10.51 -2.98 21.35
CA SER A 39 -10.67 -2.41 20.00
C SER A 39 -11.68 -1.27 19.96
N ARG A 40 -12.85 -1.47 20.59
CA ARG A 40 -13.88 -0.41 20.70
C ARG A 40 -13.37 0.82 21.45
N LEU A 41 -12.66 0.62 22.57
CA LEU A 41 -12.08 1.75 23.32
C LEU A 41 -11.05 2.51 22.47
N VAL A 42 -10.19 1.81 21.73
CA VAL A 42 -9.21 2.43 20.81
C VAL A 42 -9.90 3.29 19.77
N GLU A 43 -10.99 2.81 19.15
CA GLU A 43 -11.78 3.61 18.19
C GLU A 43 -12.31 4.92 18.78
N TYR A 44 -12.79 4.91 20.03
CA TYR A 44 -13.26 6.13 20.71
C TYR A 44 -12.10 7.08 21.05
N LEU A 45 -10.98 6.55 21.52
CA LEU A 45 -9.80 7.35 21.85
C LEU A 45 -9.19 8.00 20.59
N GLU A 46 -9.22 7.29 19.48
CA GLU A 46 -8.77 7.79 18.18
C GLU A 46 -9.61 8.96 17.67
N ARG A 47 -10.94 8.88 17.84
CA ARG A 47 -11.82 10.01 17.53
C ARG A 47 -11.53 11.20 18.43
N ALA A 48 -11.37 10.97 19.73
CA ALA A 48 -11.07 12.04 20.68
C ALA A 48 -9.74 12.72 20.36
N GLU A 49 -8.70 11.96 20.02
CA GLU A 49 -7.39 12.49 19.64
C GLU A 49 -7.47 13.31 18.34
N ALA A 50 -8.17 12.81 17.32
CA ALA A 50 -8.39 13.54 16.07
C ALA A 50 -9.14 14.87 16.29
N GLU A 51 -10.16 14.89 17.16
CA GLU A 51 -10.88 16.12 17.50
C GLU A 51 -10.00 17.11 18.29
N ILE A 52 -9.13 16.63 19.17
CA ILE A 52 -8.17 17.47 19.89
C ILE A 52 -7.16 18.08 18.92
N GLU A 53 -6.63 17.29 17.97
CA GLU A 53 -5.73 17.78 16.93
C GLU A 53 -6.43 18.80 16.01
N ALA A 54 -7.68 18.51 15.60
CA ALA A 54 -8.46 19.44 14.79
C ALA A 54 -8.79 20.73 15.55
N ALA A 55 -9.07 20.66 16.85
CA ALA A 55 -9.26 21.84 17.68
C ALA A 55 -7.95 22.67 17.81
N GLY A 56 -6.80 22.01 17.96
CA GLY A 56 -5.49 22.66 17.95
C GLY A 56 -5.26 23.48 16.67
N SER A 57 -5.61 22.92 15.52
CA SER A 57 -5.46 23.56 14.22
C SER A 57 -6.31 24.84 14.02
N ILE A 58 -7.41 25.01 14.75
CA ILE A 58 -8.21 26.25 14.73
C ILE A 58 -7.37 27.45 15.22
N PHE A 59 -6.47 27.22 16.15
CA PHE A 59 -5.56 28.26 16.69
C PHE A 59 -4.32 28.45 15.78
N GLU A 60 -3.94 27.40 15.04
CA GLU A 60 -2.83 27.40 14.07
C GLU A 60 -3.21 28.06 12.74
N ALA A 61 -4.52 28.07 12.37
CA ALA A 61 -5.05 28.63 11.11
C ALA A 61 -4.83 30.15 10.91
N ARG A 62 -4.21 30.86 11.85
CA ARG A 62 -3.82 32.26 11.71
C ARG A 62 -2.43 32.47 11.07
N GLY A 63 -1.95 31.55 10.23
CA GLY A 63 -0.72 31.75 9.43
C GLY A 63 0.41 30.78 9.76
N GLN A 64 0.15 29.68 10.44
CA GLN A 64 1.16 28.63 10.65
C GLN A 64 1.11 27.58 9.53
N SER A 65 2.30 27.12 9.12
CA SER A 65 2.48 26.06 8.14
C SER A 65 1.89 24.75 8.66
N VAL A 66 1.33 23.94 7.75
CA VAL A 66 0.96 22.55 8.04
C VAL A 66 2.20 21.81 8.51
N SER A 67 2.15 21.20 9.70
CA SER A 67 3.31 20.57 10.34
C SER A 67 2.99 19.17 10.88
N GLY A 68 4.04 18.42 11.21
CA GLY A 68 3.94 17.06 11.75
C GLY A 68 4.18 15.98 10.71
N THR A 69 3.88 14.73 11.05
CA THR A 69 4.16 13.58 10.20
C THR A 69 2.87 12.98 9.64
N VAL A 70 2.85 12.70 8.34
CA VAL A 70 1.81 11.90 7.67
C VAL A 70 2.43 10.60 7.18
N ARG A 71 1.87 9.49 7.60
CA ARG A 71 2.29 8.16 7.16
C ARG A 71 1.33 7.62 6.12
N ILE A 72 1.88 7.23 4.96
CA ILE A 72 1.12 6.73 3.81
C ILE A 72 1.55 5.30 3.53
N ALA A 73 0.60 4.36 3.54
CA ALA A 73 0.81 3.02 3.02
C ALA A 73 0.46 2.98 1.54
N ALA A 74 1.35 2.45 0.71
CA ALA A 74 1.10 2.35 -0.72
C ALA A 74 1.76 1.10 -1.33
N PRO A 75 1.22 0.57 -2.44
CA PRO A 75 1.93 -0.40 -3.26
C PRO A 75 3.27 0.17 -3.72
N GLU A 76 4.33 -0.64 -3.67
CA GLU A 76 5.71 -0.20 -3.95
C GLU A 76 5.83 0.56 -5.27
N GLY A 77 5.27 0.02 -6.35
CA GLY A 77 5.33 0.65 -7.67
C GLY A 77 4.69 2.03 -7.69
N PHE A 78 3.50 2.18 -7.08
CA PHE A 78 2.82 3.47 -6.96
C PHE A 78 3.64 4.45 -6.12
N ALA A 79 4.13 4.00 -4.98
CA ALA A 79 4.93 4.81 -4.07
C ALA A 79 6.15 5.42 -4.75
N LEU A 80 6.89 4.61 -5.52
CA LEU A 80 8.16 5.02 -6.12
C LEU A 80 8.01 5.76 -7.44
N LYS A 81 7.05 5.37 -8.29
CA LYS A 81 6.92 5.94 -9.65
C LYS A 81 5.85 7.04 -9.75
N VAL A 82 4.88 7.07 -8.82
CA VAL A 82 3.80 8.06 -8.85
C VAL A 82 3.92 9.02 -7.67
N LEU A 83 3.88 8.52 -6.44
CA LEU A 83 3.80 9.38 -5.26
C LEU A 83 5.11 10.17 -5.04
N THR A 84 6.24 9.48 -4.90
CA THR A 84 7.52 10.11 -4.52
C THR A 84 7.96 11.23 -5.47
N PRO A 85 7.91 11.10 -6.81
CA PRO A 85 8.34 12.19 -7.71
C PRO A 85 7.48 13.45 -7.58
N ASN A 86 6.21 13.31 -7.18
CA ASN A 86 5.28 14.42 -7.10
C ASN A 86 5.31 15.14 -5.74
N LEU A 87 5.83 14.55 -4.66
CA LEU A 87 5.86 15.14 -3.32
C LEU A 87 6.64 16.46 -3.22
N ALA A 88 7.51 16.77 -4.17
CA ALA A 88 8.33 17.98 -4.14
C ALA A 88 7.53 19.29 -4.05
N THR A 89 6.33 19.33 -4.64
CA THR A 89 5.45 20.52 -4.58
C THR A 89 4.84 20.64 -3.18
N LEU A 90 4.26 19.58 -2.65
CA LEU A 90 3.66 19.56 -1.32
C LEU A 90 4.68 19.95 -0.23
N LEU A 91 5.88 19.38 -0.27
CA LEU A 91 6.92 19.66 0.73
C LEU A 91 7.52 21.06 0.62
N ARG A 92 7.43 21.71 -0.53
CA ARG A 92 7.77 23.14 -0.67
C ARG A 92 6.70 24.06 -0.08
N GLU A 93 5.43 23.71 -0.26
CA GLU A 93 4.31 24.46 0.30
C GLU A 93 4.20 24.29 1.82
N HIS A 94 4.63 23.12 2.32
CA HIS A 94 4.56 22.75 3.72
C HIS A 94 5.92 22.24 4.25
N PRO A 95 6.89 23.15 4.49
CA PRO A 95 8.26 22.77 4.86
C PRO A 95 8.39 22.04 6.21
N ASP A 96 7.39 22.20 7.09
CA ASP A 96 7.35 21.55 8.41
C ASP A 96 6.56 20.21 8.38
N LEU A 97 6.10 19.78 7.20
CA LEU A 97 5.45 18.50 6.99
C LEU A 97 6.48 17.40 6.74
N ASN A 98 6.37 16.32 7.51
CA ASN A 98 7.14 15.10 7.29
C ASN A 98 6.23 14.04 6.63
N VAL A 99 6.73 13.33 5.64
CA VAL A 99 6.02 12.24 4.97
C VAL A 99 6.77 10.94 5.17
N GLU A 100 6.09 9.94 5.70
CA GLU A 100 6.58 8.57 5.79
C GLU A 100 5.81 7.70 4.81
N ILE A 101 6.53 7.05 3.89
CA ILE A 101 5.95 6.09 2.95
C ILE A 101 6.29 4.68 3.44
N VAL A 102 5.27 3.86 3.67
CA VAL A 102 5.45 2.49 4.14
C VAL A 102 4.87 1.50 3.12
N PRO A 103 5.49 0.32 2.96
CA PRO A 103 4.94 -0.68 2.05
C PRO A 103 3.62 -1.22 2.60
N GLN A 104 2.67 -1.47 1.71
CA GLN A 104 1.46 -2.19 2.03
C GLN A 104 1.79 -3.68 2.15
N THR A 105 1.61 -4.25 3.33
CA THR A 105 1.95 -5.65 3.63
C THR A 105 0.70 -6.47 4.00
N LEU A 106 0.87 -7.80 4.06
CA LEU A 106 -0.14 -8.70 4.59
C LEU A 106 -0.58 -8.27 6.00
N GLY A 107 -1.90 -8.13 6.18
CA GLY A 107 -2.48 -7.73 7.48
C GLY A 107 -2.39 -6.25 7.79
N PHE A 108 -1.99 -5.41 6.82
CA PHE A 108 -2.04 -3.95 6.94
C PHE A 108 -3.47 -3.50 7.31
N SER A 109 -3.59 -2.58 8.26
CA SER A 109 -4.86 -2.05 8.70
C SER A 109 -4.77 -0.55 9.02
N LEU A 110 -5.55 0.26 8.32
CA LEU A 110 -5.74 1.67 8.66
C LEU A 110 -6.38 1.83 10.06
N SER A 111 -7.26 0.90 10.43
CA SER A 111 -7.91 0.90 11.75
C SER A 111 -6.91 0.67 12.89
N ARG A 112 -5.74 0.09 12.64
CA ARG A 112 -4.65 -0.07 13.61
C ARG A 112 -3.64 1.08 13.59
N ARG A 113 -3.91 2.15 12.85
CA ARG A 113 -3.01 3.29 12.66
C ARG A 113 -1.59 2.90 12.18
N GLU A 114 -1.51 1.88 11.37
CA GLU A 114 -0.25 1.54 10.69
C GLU A 114 0.10 2.59 9.63
N ALA A 115 -0.92 3.34 9.15
CA ALA A 115 -0.77 4.58 8.38
C ALA A 115 -2.00 5.49 8.57
N ASP A 116 -1.85 6.77 8.22
CA ASP A 116 -2.93 7.78 8.20
C ASP A 116 -3.77 7.68 6.93
N ILE A 117 -3.10 7.36 5.82
CA ILE A 117 -3.66 7.24 4.48
C ILE A 117 -3.14 5.93 3.86
N ALA A 118 -3.96 5.28 3.05
CA ALA A 118 -3.50 4.16 2.23
C ALA A 118 -3.90 4.35 0.77
N VAL A 119 -3.02 3.93 -0.13
CA VAL A 119 -3.37 3.67 -1.53
C VAL A 119 -3.55 2.17 -1.69
N MET A 120 -4.72 1.75 -2.15
CA MET A 120 -5.09 0.33 -2.28
C MET A 120 -5.38 -0.04 -3.73
N VAL A 121 -5.07 -1.29 -4.10
CA VAL A 121 -5.50 -1.87 -5.37
C VAL A 121 -6.89 -2.48 -5.19
N GLY A 122 -7.86 -1.95 -5.95
CA GLY A 122 -9.28 -2.31 -5.84
C GLY A 122 -9.97 -1.69 -4.63
N HIS A 123 -11.30 -1.71 -4.67
CA HIS A 123 -12.12 -1.09 -3.62
C HIS A 123 -11.92 -1.79 -2.27
N PRO A 124 -11.74 -1.05 -1.16
CA PRO A 124 -11.65 -1.65 0.17
C PRO A 124 -12.96 -2.36 0.51
N ASN A 125 -12.88 -3.59 1.02
CA ASN A 125 -14.06 -4.43 1.26
C ASN A 125 -14.67 -4.24 2.65
N GLU A 126 -14.03 -3.50 3.57
CA GLU A 126 -14.43 -3.48 4.99
C GLU A 126 -14.31 -2.10 5.62
N GLY A 127 -15.25 -1.81 6.53
CA GLY A 127 -15.16 -0.73 7.50
C GLY A 127 -15.81 0.58 7.06
N GLN A 128 -15.85 1.52 8.01
CA GLN A 128 -16.30 2.90 7.82
C GLN A 128 -15.16 3.77 7.26
N LEU A 129 -14.44 3.27 6.25
CA LEU A 129 -13.33 4.02 5.63
C LEU A 129 -13.88 4.92 4.52
N HIS A 130 -13.34 6.12 4.42
CA HIS A 130 -13.53 6.96 3.24
C HIS A 130 -12.63 6.43 2.13
N SER A 131 -13.19 6.17 0.97
CA SER A 131 -12.45 5.71 -0.20
C SER A 131 -12.81 6.53 -1.42
N GLU A 132 -11.79 6.92 -2.17
CA GLU A 132 -11.91 7.70 -3.40
C GLU A 132 -11.09 7.03 -4.51
N LEU A 133 -11.64 6.98 -5.72
CA LEU A 133 -10.92 6.47 -6.88
C LEU A 133 -9.82 7.45 -7.28
N LEU A 134 -8.55 7.01 -7.19
CA LEU A 134 -7.40 7.79 -7.65
C LEU A 134 -7.19 7.69 -9.16
N GLY A 135 -7.48 6.54 -9.74
CA GLY A 135 -7.32 6.31 -11.18
C GLY A 135 -7.22 4.83 -11.51
N THR A 136 -7.09 4.57 -12.80
CA THR A 136 -6.94 3.23 -13.36
C THR A 136 -5.55 3.06 -13.97
N TYR A 137 -5.09 1.82 -14.01
CA TYR A 137 -3.84 1.46 -14.70
C TYR A 137 -3.97 0.08 -15.32
N ASP A 138 -3.19 -0.16 -16.36
CA ASP A 138 -3.20 -1.42 -17.09
C ASP A 138 -1.98 -2.28 -16.79
N LEU A 139 -2.17 -3.58 -16.94
CA LEU A 139 -1.12 -4.59 -16.91
C LEU A 139 -1.18 -5.35 -18.22
N GLY A 140 0.00 -5.69 -18.74
CA GLY A 140 0.15 -6.50 -19.95
C GLY A 140 1.33 -7.47 -19.80
N LEU A 141 1.44 -8.37 -20.76
CA LEU A 141 2.53 -9.29 -20.89
C LEU A 141 3.69 -8.62 -21.63
N TYR A 142 4.90 -8.75 -21.10
CA TYR A 142 6.11 -8.15 -21.67
C TYR A 142 7.29 -9.09 -21.63
N ALA A 143 8.15 -8.98 -22.64
CA ALA A 143 9.48 -9.59 -22.72
C ALA A 143 10.49 -8.55 -23.19
N SER A 144 11.79 -8.76 -22.98
CA SER A 144 12.80 -7.95 -23.64
C SER A 144 13.00 -8.38 -25.10
N GLU A 145 13.40 -7.45 -25.96
CA GLU A 145 13.76 -7.75 -27.35
C GLU A 145 14.84 -8.85 -27.46
N SER A 146 15.80 -8.83 -26.54
CA SER A 146 16.87 -9.85 -26.48
C SER A 146 16.30 -11.24 -26.15
N TYR A 147 15.33 -11.32 -25.24
CA TYR A 147 14.67 -12.60 -24.93
C TYR A 147 13.89 -13.14 -26.12
N VAL A 148 13.08 -12.29 -26.77
CA VAL A 148 12.31 -12.67 -27.96
C VAL A 148 13.22 -13.09 -29.11
N THR A 149 14.35 -12.42 -29.32
CA THR A 149 15.35 -12.80 -30.34
C THR A 149 15.90 -14.18 -30.06
N ALA A 150 16.14 -14.53 -28.79
CA ALA A 150 16.76 -15.81 -28.42
C ALA A 150 15.79 -16.99 -28.38
N TYR A 151 14.53 -16.75 -27.96
CA TYR A 151 13.56 -17.81 -27.62
C TYR A 151 12.26 -17.76 -28.42
N GLY A 152 12.08 -16.75 -29.27
CA GLY A 152 10.87 -16.54 -30.06
C GLY A 152 9.80 -15.71 -29.33
N MET A 153 8.80 -15.26 -30.09
CA MET A 153 7.63 -14.54 -29.60
C MET A 153 6.44 -15.51 -29.54
N PRO A 154 5.89 -15.81 -28.34
CA PRO A 154 4.68 -16.64 -28.29
C PRO A 154 3.48 -15.89 -28.87
N THR A 155 2.63 -16.58 -29.61
CA THR A 155 1.43 -16.07 -30.28
C THR A 155 0.16 -16.63 -29.67
N THR A 156 0.27 -17.59 -28.76
CA THR A 156 -0.83 -18.22 -28.02
C THR A 156 -0.46 -18.42 -26.57
N ILE A 157 -1.48 -18.65 -25.70
CA ILE A 157 -1.25 -18.97 -24.30
C ILE A 157 -0.49 -20.29 -24.14
N ASP A 158 -0.78 -21.29 -24.99
CA ASP A 158 -0.10 -22.59 -24.93
C ASP A 158 1.41 -22.44 -25.26
N GLU A 159 1.74 -21.58 -26.22
CA GLU A 159 3.14 -21.26 -26.50
C GLU A 159 3.77 -20.48 -25.34
N LEU A 160 3.07 -19.50 -24.76
CA LEU A 160 3.52 -18.72 -23.61
C LEU A 160 3.93 -19.63 -22.44
N LEU A 161 3.15 -20.68 -22.16
CA LEU A 161 3.43 -21.61 -21.06
C LEU A 161 4.72 -22.44 -21.26
N ASN A 162 5.27 -22.48 -22.47
CA ASN A 162 6.57 -23.10 -22.77
C ASN A 162 7.76 -22.17 -22.57
N HIS A 163 7.53 -20.89 -22.31
CA HIS A 163 8.55 -19.90 -22.02
C HIS A 163 8.90 -19.86 -20.52
N ARG A 164 9.98 -19.16 -20.18
CA ARG A 164 10.28 -18.81 -18.78
C ARG A 164 9.35 -17.70 -18.34
N LEU A 165 8.62 -17.96 -17.25
CA LEU A 165 7.62 -17.05 -16.73
C LEU A 165 8.10 -16.39 -15.44
N ILE A 166 7.89 -15.08 -15.36
CA ILE A 166 8.22 -14.25 -14.19
C ILE A 166 6.92 -13.85 -13.53
N GLY A 167 6.83 -13.99 -12.20
CA GLY A 167 5.64 -13.65 -11.45
C GLY A 167 5.92 -13.31 -10.00
N TYR A 168 4.87 -13.22 -9.21
CA TYR A 168 4.95 -12.97 -7.80
C TYR A 168 5.34 -14.22 -6.99
N VAL A 169 5.89 -13.98 -5.79
CA VAL A 169 5.97 -14.99 -4.73
C VAL A 169 4.57 -15.10 -4.15
N GLU A 170 3.83 -16.14 -4.53
CA GLU A 170 2.37 -16.23 -4.34
C GLU A 170 1.93 -16.16 -2.86
N ASP A 171 2.67 -16.80 -1.96
CA ASP A 171 2.39 -16.84 -0.51
C ASP A 171 2.63 -15.49 0.20
N LEU A 172 3.27 -14.52 -0.48
CA LEU A 172 3.49 -13.17 0.01
C LEU A 172 2.48 -12.15 -0.53
N LEU A 173 1.60 -12.54 -1.46
CA LEU A 173 0.57 -11.65 -1.95
C LEU A 173 -0.47 -11.37 -0.86
N PHE A 174 -0.74 -10.09 -0.60
CA PHE A 174 -1.75 -9.68 0.38
C PHE A 174 -3.19 -9.73 -0.18
N SER A 175 -3.35 -9.99 -1.46
CA SER A 175 -4.64 -10.19 -2.12
C SER A 175 -4.47 -11.06 -3.36
N GLU A 176 -5.35 -12.05 -3.55
CA GLU A 176 -5.39 -12.88 -4.77
C GLU A 176 -5.65 -12.05 -6.03
N ARG A 177 -6.29 -10.87 -5.89
CA ARG A 177 -6.52 -9.93 -6.99
C ARG A 177 -5.24 -9.41 -7.62
N LEU A 178 -4.10 -9.48 -6.91
CA LEU A 178 -2.79 -9.09 -7.42
C LEU A 178 -2.14 -10.18 -8.28
N ASN A 179 -2.61 -11.42 -8.20
CA ASN A 179 -2.09 -12.53 -9.00
C ASN A 179 -2.73 -12.55 -10.40
N ILE A 180 -2.31 -11.59 -11.25
CA ILE A 180 -2.79 -11.49 -12.63
C ILE A 180 -2.29 -12.67 -13.48
N ALA A 181 -1.13 -13.20 -13.17
CA ALA A 181 -0.56 -14.34 -13.90
C ALA A 181 -1.53 -15.53 -13.97
N ARG A 182 -2.23 -15.81 -12.84
CA ARG A 182 -3.26 -16.84 -12.79
C ARG A 182 -4.53 -16.51 -13.60
N GLN A 183 -4.76 -15.24 -13.91
CA GLN A 183 -5.85 -14.81 -14.77
C GLN A 183 -5.48 -14.93 -16.26
N VAL A 184 -4.19 -14.85 -16.60
CA VAL A 184 -3.67 -15.14 -17.94
C VAL A 184 -3.81 -16.63 -18.22
N ALA A 185 -3.29 -17.47 -17.33
CA ALA A 185 -3.38 -18.92 -17.43
C ALA A 185 -3.42 -19.54 -16.04
N SER A 186 -4.38 -20.44 -15.79
CA SER A 186 -4.49 -21.19 -14.52
C SER A 186 -3.25 -22.04 -14.24
N GLU A 187 -2.60 -22.51 -15.30
CA GLU A 187 -1.39 -23.32 -15.28
C GLU A 187 -0.11 -22.53 -15.14
N TRP A 188 -0.17 -21.19 -15.01
CA TRP A 188 1.01 -20.35 -14.85
C TRP A 188 1.85 -20.80 -13.66
N VAL A 189 3.08 -21.18 -13.95
CA VAL A 189 4.10 -21.49 -12.94
C VAL A 189 5.30 -20.59 -13.17
N SER A 190 5.59 -19.72 -12.20
CA SER A 190 6.71 -18.79 -12.31
C SER A 190 8.03 -19.54 -12.15
N ASN A 191 8.90 -19.48 -13.19
CA ASN A 191 10.27 -19.98 -13.11
C ASN A 191 11.17 -19.05 -12.28
N LEU A 192 10.79 -17.76 -12.22
CA LEU A 192 11.39 -16.75 -11.37
C LEU A 192 10.25 -15.99 -10.65
N ALA A 193 10.21 -16.07 -9.34
CA ALA A 193 9.24 -15.38 -8.53
C ALA A 193 9.90 -14.22 -7.78
N ILE A 194 9.36 -13.00 -7.93
CA ILE A 194 9.86 -11.78 -7.30
C ILE A 194 8.68 -11.04 -6.67
N TYR A 195 8.79 -10.71 -5.37
CA TYR A 195 7.74 -9.98 -4.66
C TYR A 195 7.54 -8.55 -5.18
N SER A 196 8.62 -7.87 -5.55
CA SER A 196 8.62 -6.48 -6.02
C SER A 196 8.17 -6.40 -7.49
N PRO A 197 7.14 -5.60 -7.82
CA PRO A 197 6.75 -5.36 -9.22
C PRO A 197 7.85 -4.64 -10.00
N ILE A 198 8.64 -3.78 -9.35
CA ILE A 198 9.81 -3.14 -9.98
C ILE A 198 10.89 -4.19 -10.27
N GLY A 199 11.12 -5.12 -9.33
CA GLY A 199 12.03 -6.24 -9.54
C GLY A 199 11.60 -7.15 -10.70
N GLN A 200 10.27 -7.33 -10.92
CA GLN A 200 9.78 -8.07 -12.10
C GLN A 200 10.08 -7.33 -13.40
N VAL A 201 9.91 -6.01 -13.45
CA VAL A 201 10.30 -5.18 -14.62
C VAL A 201 11.79 -5.37 -14.92
N GLU A 202 12.65 -5.26 -13.92
CA GLU A 202 14.11 -5.45 -14.09
C GLU A 202 14.45 -6.87 -14.57
N ALA A 203 13.77 -7.89 -14.06
CA ALA A 203 13.99 -9.27 -14.49
C ALA A 203 13.59 -9.48 -15.97
N VAL A 204 12.46 -8.91 -16.40
CA VAL A 204 12.03 -8.95 -17.82
C VAL A 204 13.02 -8.18 -18.69
N ARG A 205 13.46 -6.99 -18.26
CA ARG A 205 14.45 -6.15 -18.95
C ARG A 205 15.79 -6.88 -19.12
N ALA A 206 16.21 -7.61 -18.11
CA ALA A 206 17.41 -8.44 -18.15
C ALA A 206 17.29 -9.70 -19.03
N GLY A 207 16.15 -9.93 -19.70
CA GLY A 207 15.95 -11.08 -20.59
C GLY A 207 15.76 -12.41 -19.85
N LEU A 208 15.27 -12.41 -18.60
CA LEU A 208 15.13 -13.63 -17.82
C LEU A 208 13.83 -14.39 -18.11
N GLY A 209 12.87 -13.77 -18.82
CA GLY A 209 11.61 -14.40 -19.17
C GLY A 209 10.53 -13.39 -19.55
N ILE A 210 9.28 -13.88 -19.58
CA ILE A 210 8.08 -13.11 -19.87
C ILE A 210 7.33 -12.88 -18.53
N GLY A 211 6.89 -11.64 -18.29
CA GLY A 211 6.17 -11.28 -17.07
C GLY A 211 4.93 -10.45 -17.35
N VAL A 212 3.98 -10.48 -16.41
CA VAL A 212 2.85 -9.53 -16.39
C VAL A 212 3.30 -8.28 -15.66
N LEU A 213 3.47 -7.19 -16.39
CA LEU A 213 4.02 -5.95 -15.85
C LEU A 213 2.95 -4.85 -15.77
N HIS A 214 3.10 -3.96 -14.78
CA HIS A 214 2.27 -2.77 -14.64
C HIS A 214 2.76 -1.71 -15.63
N GLU A 215 1.92 -1.27 -16.57
CA GLU A 215 2.34 -0.37 -17.66
C GLU A 215 2.88 0.97 -17.16
N PHE A 216 2.36 1.50 -16.03
CA PHE A 216 2.86 2.75 -15.45
C PHE A 216 4.30 2.66 -14.88
N LEU A 217 4.85 1.44 -14.74
CA LEU A 217 6.23 1.22 -14.32
C LEU A 217 7.19 1.20 -15.50
N LEU A 218 6.66 1.11 -16.73
CA LEU A 218 7.47 1.01 -17.95
C LEU A 218 7.77 2.42 -18.46
N ASP A 219 9.05 2.71 -18.70
CA ASP A 219 9.46 3.90 -19.41
C ASP A 219 9.46 3.57 -20.93
N HIS A 220 9.17 4.56 -21.78
CA HIS A 220 8.87 4.35 -23.20
C HIS A 220 10.02 3.81 -24.08
N ASP A 221 11.26 3.77 -23.58
CA ASP A 221 12.47 3.43 -24.37
C ASP A 221 13.23 2.19 -23.83
N GLU A 222 12.56 1.21 -23.24
CA GLU A 222 13.22 0.20 -22.42
C GLU A 222 13.61 -1.10 -23.15
N GLY A 223 13.44 -1.20 -24.46
CA GLY A 223 13.67 -2.45 -25.20
C GLY A 223 12.74 -3.60 -24.77
N LEU A 224 11.59 -3.24 -24.22
CA LEU A 224 10.53 -4.17 -23.88
C LEU A 224 9.50 -4.24 -24.99
N VAL A 225 9.07 -5.45 -25.32
CA VAL A 225 8.03 -5.70 -26.33
C VAL A 225 6.82 -6.33 -25.67
N SER A 226 5.63 -5.92 -26.11
CA SER A 226 4.38 -6.50 -25.65
C SER A 226 4.21 -7.90 -26.26
N VAL A 227 3.84 -8.85 -25.42
CA VAL A 227 3.53 -10.24 -25.75
C VAL A 227 2.03 -10.43 -25.62
N LEU A 228 1.36 -11.03 -26.61
CA LEU A 228 -0.10 -11.22 -26.63
C LEU A 228 -0.84 -9.91 -26.26
N PRO A 229 -0.71 -8.85 -27.06
CA PRO A 229 -1.15 -7.49 -26.67
C PRO A 229 -2.66 -7.35 -26.45
N GLU A 230 -3.44 -8.33 -26.85
CA GLU A 230 -4.88 -8.44 -26.58
C GLU A 230 -5.18 -8.82 -25.12
N LEU A 231 -4.21 -9.36 -24.39
CA LEU A 231 -4.33 -9.72 -22.98
C LEU A 231 -3.92 -8.54 -22.11
N ARG A 232 -4.89 -7.68 -21.81
CA ARG A 232 -4.74 -6.53 -20.92
C ARG A 232 -5.68 -6.62 -19.73
N PHE A 233 -5.19 -6.17 -18.58
CA PHE A 233 -5.92 -6.23 -17.33
C PHE A 233 -5.91 -4.86 -16.69
N SER A 234 -7.07 -4.22 -16.56
CA SER A 234 -7.16 -2.93 -15.84
C SER A 234 -7.37 -3.15 -14.36
N ARG A 235 -6.75 -2.26 -13.57
CA ARG A 235 -6.90 -2.18 -12.11
C ARG A 235 -7.09 -0.74 -11.69
N GLU A 236 -7.64 -0.58 -10.50
CA GLU A 236 -7.95 0.72 -9.92
C GLU A 236 -7.13 0.94 -8.66
N PHE A 237 -6.64 2.15 -8.50
CA PHE A 237 -6.10 2.63 -7.23
C PHE A 237 -7.18 3.43 -6.49
N PHE A 238 -7.34 3.12 -5.23
CA PHE A 238 -8.19 3.87 -4.30
C PHE A 238 -7.35 4.54 -3.23
N LEU A 239 -7.63 5.82 -2.98
CA LEU A 239 -7.15 6.55 -1.82
C LEU A 239 -8.09 6.25 -0.66
N VAL A 240 -7.54 5.80 0.46
CA VAL A 240 -8.34 5.35 1.60
C VAL A 240 -7.84 6.03 2.86
N SER A 241 -8.77 6.59 3.64
CA SER A 241 -8.48 7.23 4.92
C SER A 241 -9.58 6.94 5.94
N HIS A 242 -9.27 7.13 7.22
CA HIS A 242 -10.30 7.06 8.25
C HIS A 242 -11.04 8.41 8.33
N PRO A 243 -12.39 8.44 8.41
CA PRO A 243 -13.15 9.70 8.43
C PRO A 243 -12.79 10.64 9.58
N THR A 244 -12.32 10.10 10.69
CA THR A 244 -11.93 10.91 11.87
C THR A 244 -10.58 11.60 11.66
N THR A 245 -9.63 10.97 10.96
CA THR A 245 -8.29 11.54 10.73
C THR A 245 -8.23 12.42 9.48
N ALA A 246 -9.15 12.24 8.53
CA ALA A 246 -9.22 13.05 7.30
C ALA A 246 -9.39 14.57 7.55
N ARG A 247 -9.82 14.97 8.75
CA ARG A 247 -9.99 16.40 9.15
C ARG A 247 -8.71 17.03 9.71
N VAL A 248 -7.70 16.24 10.02
CA VAL A 248 -6.42 16.73 10.53
C VAL A 248 -5.69 17.48 9.41
N PRO A 249 -5.25 18.74 9.62
CA PRO A 249 -4.73 19.60 8.53
C PRO A 249 -3.62 18.98 7.71
N ARG A 250 -2.66 18.29 8.34
CA ARG A 250 -1.56 17.61 7.61
C ARG A 250 -2.05 16.45 6.74
N ILE A 251 -3.08 15.72 7.21
CA ILE A 251 -3.69 14.63 6.44
C ILE A 251 -4.52 15.21 5.30
N GLN A 252 -5.28 16.27 5.56
CA GLN A 252 -6.07 16.97 4.55
C GLN A 252 -5.18 17.55 3.44
N ALA A 253 -4.05 18.17 3.78
CA ALA A 253 -3.09 18.67 2.81
C ALA A 253 -2.59 17.55 1.87
N MET A 254 -2.35 16.34 2.41
CA MET A 254 -1.95 15.18 1.63
C MET A 254 -3.11 14.60 0.80
N LEU A 255 -4.35 14.61 1.29
CA LEU A 255 -5.53 14.10 0.57
C LEU A 255 -5.94 14.99 -0.60
N THR A 256 -5.62 16.30 -0.54
CA THR A 256 -5.94 17.29 -1.59
C THR A 256 -4.83 17.51 -2.60
N PHE A 257 -3.66 16.96 -2.32
CA PHE A 257 -2.49 16.96 -3.20
C PHE A 257 -2.62 15.96 -4.34
#